data_41434a4aa08f7e6f89684f132f18580d
#
_entry.id   41434a4aa08f7e6f89684f132f18580d
#
_cell.length_a   1.000
_cell.length_b   1.000
_cell.length_c   1.000
_cell.angle_alpha   90.00
_cell.angle_beta   90.00
_cell.angle_gamma   90.00
#
_symmetry.space_group_name_H-M   'P 1'
#
loop_
_entity.id
_entity.type
_entity.pdbx_description
1 polymer ?
#
loop_
_entity_poly.entity_id
_entity_poly.type
_entity_poly.pdbx_seq_one_letter_code
_entity_poly.pdbx_strand_id
1 'polypeptide(L)'
;MANSSLIHEDVSQLLQEAGCTDEFTHQFLVMMRTENVKTLLRLLRGQRSYQLDRLHEEEKKLDRLDYLRYKLEKELHVDTKPSRRRQ
;
A
#
# COMPACT_ATOMS: atom_id res chain seq x y z
N MET A 1 9.98 31.29 -2.66
CA MET A 1 9.24 30.66 -3.74
C MET A 1 7.85 30.32 -3.32
N ALA A 2 6.92 30.83 -4.03
CA ALA A 2 5.53 30.54 -3.73
C ALA A 2 5.25 29.05 -3.87
N ASN A 3 5.97 28.41 -4.78
CA ASN A 3 5.76 26.98 -5.01
C ASN A 3 6.10 26.11 -3.80
N SER A 4 7.04 26.58 -2.97
CA SER A 4 7.43 25.77 -1.82
C SER A 4 6.27 25.55 -0.88
N SER A 5 5.53 26.62 -0.61
CA SER A 5 4.42 26.55 0.32
C SER A 5 3.32 25.64 -0.23
N LEU A 6 2.99 25.83 -1.50
CA LEU A 6 1.99 25.04 -2.15
C LEU A 6 2.37 23.56 -2.14
N ILE A 7 3.61 23.29 -2.47
CA ILE A 7 4.08 21.91 -2.51
C ILE A 7 4.01 21.28 -1.13
N HIS A 8 4.27 22.04 -0.11
CA HIS A 8 4.25 21.52 1.25
C HIS A 8 2.87 20.98 1.60
N GLU A 9 1.83 21.75 1.31
CA GLU A 9 0.47 21.33 1.61
C GLU A 9 0.05 20.16 0.74
N ASP A 10 0.41 20.21 -0.54
CA ASP A 10 0.07 19.14 -1.46
C ASP A 10 0.72 17.84 -1.05
N VAL A 11 1.99 17.90 -0.65
CA VAL A 11 2.72 16.72 -0.25
C VAL A 11 2.08 16.09 0.98
N SER A 12 1.72 16.93 1.95
CA SER A 12 1.08 16.42 3.16
C SER A 12 -0.19 15.64 2.83
N GLN A 13 -1.02 16.23 1.99
CA GLN A 13 -2.26 15.58 1.61
C GLN A 13 -2.02 14.31 0.82
N LEU A 14 -1.08 14.35 -0.10
CA LEU A 14 -0.79 13.16 -0.92
C LEU A 14 -0.27 12.02 -0.07
N LEU A 15 0.59 12.32 0.90
CA LEU A 15 1.12 11.28 1.76
C LEU A 15 0.00 10.65 2.58
N GLN A 16 -0.91 11.47 3.08
CA GLN A 16 -2.02 10.94 3.85
C GLN A 16 -2.95 10.09 2.97
N GLU A 17 -3.21 10.55 1.78
CA GLU A 17 -4.04 9.79 0.85
C GLU A 17 -3.37 8.47 0.45
N ALA A 18 -2.05 8.46 0.46
CA ALA A 18 -1.30 7.26 0.13
C ALA A 18 -1.24 6.27 1.29
N GLY A 19 -1.83 6.63 2.43
CA GLY A 19 -1.86 5.73 3.56
C GLY A 19 -0.65 5.80 4.46
N CYS A 20 0.15 6.85 4.32
CA CYS A 20 1.30 7.02 5.20
C CYS A 20 0.84 7.44 6.58
N THR A 21 1.60 7.03 7.60
CA THR A 21 1.28 7.43 8.95
C THR A 21 1.50 8.92 9.14
N ASP A 22 0.88 9.47 10.16
CA ASP A 22 1.10 10.87 10.50
C ASP A 22 2.55 11.11 10.83
N GLU A 23 3.17 10.16 11.48
CA GLU A 23 4.57 10.26 11.87
C GLU A 23 5.47 10.35 10.63
N PHE A 24 5.25 9.46 9.68
CA PHE A 24 6.04 9.49 8.44
C PHE A 24 5.82 10.79 7.69
N THR A 25 4.56 11.23 7.61
CA THR A 25 4.23 12.47 6.92
C THR A 25 4.95 13.64 7.54
N HIS A 26 4.92 13.72 8.86
CA HIS A 26 5.57 14.82 9.57
C HIS A 26 7.06 14.81 9.32
N GLN A 27 7.69 13.64 9.44
CA GLN A 27 9.13 13.54 9.22
C GLN A 27 9.51 13.94 7.80
N PHE A 28 8.71 13.47 6.84
CA PHE A 28 8.99 13.79 5.45
C PHE A 28 8.93 15.30 5.21
N LEU A 29 7.92 15.95 5.76
CA LEU A 29 7.77 17.39 5.59
C LEU A 29 8.93 18.16 6.24
N VAL A 30 9.35 17.71 7.41
CA VAL A 30 10.49 18.35 8.07
C VAL A 30 11.75 18.20 7.21
N MET A 31 11.96 17.02 6.67
CA MET A 31 13.15 16.76 5.87
C MET A 31 13.15 17.50 4.54
N MET A 32 11.98 17.87 4.06
CA MET A 32 11.92 18.64 2.82
C MET A 32 12.67 19.96 2.93
N ARG A 33 12.89 20.44 4.13
CA ARG A 33 13.57 21.70 4.33
C ARG A 33 15.07 21.57 4.26
N THR A 34 15.59 20.41 4.66
CA THR A 34 17.02 20.27 4.86
C THR A 34 17.67 19.22 3.96
N GLU A 35 16.89 18.27 3.48
CA GLU A 35 17.43 17.18 2.69
C GLU A 35 17.30 17.46 1.21
N ASN A 36 18.17 16.85 0.43
CA ASN A 36 18.09 17.03 -1.00
C ASN A 36 17.06 16.07 -1.59
N VAL A 37 16.77 16.28 -2.86
CA VAL A 37 15.74 15.51 -3.55
C VAL A 37 16.05 14.03 -3.56
N LYS A 38 17.32 13.68 -3.69
CA LYS A 38 17.68 12.26 -3.73
C LYS A 38 17.29 11.55 -2.45
N THR A 39 17.53 12.20 -1.32
CA THR A 39 17.17 11.61 -0.03
C THR A 39 15.67 11.44 0.08
N LEU A 40 14.91 12.45 -0.33
CA LEU A 40 13.47 12.38 -0.26
C LEU A 40 12.93 11.28 -1.17
N LEU A 41 13.51 11.16 -2.36
CA LEU A 41 13.07 10.10 -3.27
C LEU A 41 13.36 8.72 -2.70
N ARG A 42 14.49 8.59 -2.00
CA ARG A 42 14.84 7.33 -1.37
C ARG A 42 13.80 6.95 -0.30
N LEU A 43 13.38 7.94 0.47
CA LEU A 43 12.35 7.71 1.47
C LEU A 43 11.05 7.25 0.84
N LEU A 44 10.66 7.88 -0.24
CA LEU A 44 9.43 7.51 -0.92
C LEU A 44 9.50 6.10 -1.48
N ARG A 45 10.65 5.75 -2.04
CA ARG A 45 10.84 4.39 -2.56
C ARG A 45 10.74 3.37 -1.44
N GLY A 46 11.33 3.68 -0.30
CA GLY A 46 11.25 2.78 0.83
C GLY A 46 9.83 2.59 1.32
N GLN A 47 9.08 3.68 1.37
CA GLN A 47 7.70 3.62 1.80
C GLN A 47 6.86 2.80 0.82
N ARG A 48 7.09 3.00 -0.48
CA ARG A 48 6.37 2.26 -1.49
C ARG A 48 6.67 0.76 -1.40
N SER A 49 7.94 0.46 -1.20
CA SER A 49 8.36 -0.94 -1.08
C SER A 49 7.71 -1.60 0.15
N TYR A 50 7.67 -0.87 1.24
CA TYR A 50 7.06 -1.37 2.46
C TYR A 50 5.57 -1.68 2.23
N GLN A 51 4.87 -0.77 1.56
CA GLN A 51 3.45 -0.98 1.31
C GLN A 51 3.21 -2.14 0.34
N LEU A 52 4.09 -2.30 -0.64
CA LEU A 52 3.98 -3.44 -1.55
C LEU A 52 4.17 -4.76 -0.81
N ASP A 53 5.14 -4.80 0.10
CA ASP A 53 5.36 -6.00 0.89
C ASP A 53 4.12 -6.36 1.70
N ARG A 54 3.49 -5.35 2.29
CA ARG A 54 2.28 -5.60 3.06
C ARG A 54 1.16 -6.10 2.17
N LEU A 55 1.03 -5.52 1.00
CA LEU A 55 0.01 -5.95 0.06
C LEU A 55 0.22 -7.40 -0.34
N HIS A 56 1.46 -7.78 -0.62
CA HIS A 56 1.77 -9.15 -0.98
C HIS A 56 1.43 -10.11 0.16
N GLU A 57 1.67 -9.70 1.40
CA GLU A 57 1.32 -10.54 2.53
C GLU A 57 -0.18 -10.75 2.62
N GLU A 58 -0.94 -9.69 2.39
CA GLU A 58 -2.39 -9.82 2.40
C GLU A 58 -2.88 -10.72 1.28
N GLU A 59 -2.26 -10.61 0.12
CA GLU A 59 -2.61 -11.46 -1.01
C GLU A 59 -2.35 -12.93 -0.70
N LYS A 60 -1.26 -13.22 -0.01
CA LYS A 60 -0.97 -14.58 0.38
C LYS A 60 -2.04 -15.15 1.30
N LYS A 61 -2.53 -14.31 2.20
CA LYS A 61 -3.58 -14.75 3.10
C LYS A 61 -4.85 -15.08 2.35
N LEU A 62 -5.20 -14.26 1.37
CA LEU A 62 -6.36 -14.52 0.54
C LEU A 62 -6.19 -15.81 -0.24
N ASP A 63 -5.00 -16.03 -0.76
CA ASP A 63 -4.73 -17.25 -1.51
C ASP A 63 -4.95 -18.48 -0.65
N ARG A 64 -4.55 -18.42 0.60
CA ARG A 64 -4.76 -19.55 1.49
C ARG A 64 -6.22 -19.81 1.76
N LEU A 65 -7.01 -18.76 1.91
CA LEU A 65 -8.44 -18.93 2.08
C LEU A 65 -9.08 -19.49 0.83
N ASP A 66 -8.65 -19.04 -0.32
CA ASP A 66 -9.17 -19.56 -1.58
C ASP A 66 -8.82 -21.02 -1.74
N TYR A 67 -7.60 -21.39 -1.37
CA TYR A 67 -7.19 -22.78 -1.45
C TYR A 67 -8.04 -23.66 -0.53
N LEU A 68 -8.28 -23.19 0.69
CA LEU A 68 -9.10 -23.94 1.62
C LEU A 68 -10.50 -24.12 1.08
N ARG A 69 -11.08 -23.06 0.52
CA ARG A 69 -12.41 -23.16 -0.06
C ARG A 69 -12.43 -24.19 -1.18
N TYR A 70 -11.42 -24.14 -2.03
CA TYR A 70 -11.31 -25.09 -3.12
C TYR A 70 -11.26 -26.53 -2.62
N LYS A 71 -10.46 -26.78 -1.60
CA LYS A 71 -10.33 -28.11 -1.04
C LYS A 71 -11.64 -28.60 -0.45
N LEU A 72 -12.33 -27.73 0.26
CA LEU A 72 -13.59 -28.11 0.87
C LEU A 72 -14.65 -28.43 -0.18
N GLU A 73 -14.70 -27.63 -1.22
CA GLU A 73 -15.65 -27.88 -2.27
C GLU A 73 -15.40 -29.22 -2.95
N LYS A 74 -14.15 -29.56 -3.18
CA LYS A 74 -13.81 -30.84 -3.76
C LYS A 74 -14.14 -32.00 -2.84
N GLU A 75 -13.77 -31.86 -1.57
CA GLU A 75 -13.98 -32.94 -0.61
C GLU A 75 -15.44 -33.23 -0.40
N LEU A 76 -16.25 -32.19 -0.34
CA LEU A 76 -17.65 -32.33 -0.05
C LEU A 76 -18.50 -32.49 -1.32
N HIS A 77 -17.87 -32.40 -2.47
CA HIS A 77 -18.60 -32.49 -3.75
C HIS A 77 -19.65 -31.40 -3.86
N VAL A 78 -19.35 -30.23 -3.31
CA VAL A 78 -20.24 -29.08 -3.40
C VAL A 78 -19.95 -28.34 -4.69
N ASP A 79 -21.00 -28.09 -5.46
CA ASP A 79 -20.87 -27.37 -6.72
C ASP A 79 -21.37 -25.96 -6.50
N THR A 80 -20.48 -25.13 -6.24
CA THR A 80 -20.82 -23.75 -5.97
C THR A 80 -20.71 -22.88 -7.19
N LYS A 81 -20.56 -23.22 -8.25
CA LYS A 81 -20.40 -22.67 -9.50
C LYS A 81 -20.08 -21.53 -9.86
N PRO A 82 -19.75 -21.74 -9.93
CA PRO A 82 -19.15 -20.98 -10.06
C PRO A 82 -19.05 -20.02 -10.95
N SER A 83 -19.63 -20.19 -10.83
CA SER A 83 -19.69 -19.44 -11.50
C SER A 83 -19.10 -18.36 -11.38
N ARG A 84 -18.86 -18.32 -10.92
CA ARG A 84 -18.26 -17.55 -10.62
C ARG A 84 -17.28 -16.96 -10.91
N ARG A 85 -17.18 -17.17 -10.89
CA ARG A 85 -16.27 -16.80 -10.95
C ARG A 85 -15.44 -16.20 -11.27
N ARG A 86 -15.56 -16.19 -11.25
CA ARG A 86 -14.76 -15.84 -11.37
C ARG A 86 -14.11 -15.35 -11.63
N GLN A 87 -14.54 -15.34 -11.59
CA GLN A 87 -13.98 -15.18 -11.64
C GLN A 87 -13.42 -15.05 -11.75
#